data_1b81545ec487f8d64abea66c042535e1
#
_entry.id   1b81545ec487f8d64abea66c042535e1
#
_cell.length_a   1.000
_cell.length_b   1.000
_cell.length_c   1.000
_cell.angle_alpha   90.00
_cell.angle_beta   90.00
_cell.angle_gamma   90.00
#
_symmetry.space_group_name_H-M   'P 1'
#
loop_
_entity.id
_entity.type
_entity.pdbx_description
1 polymer ?
#
loop_
_entity_poly.entity_id
_entity_poly.type
_entity_poly.pdbx_seq_one_letter_code
_entity_poly.pdbx_strand_id
1 'polypeptide(L)'
;MNAGSITYFLRLSIVVAVSLSNSAAFSYDVIDVEHGGVVEGTVTLEGAVPEPKGFNLITFPDPQYCGRISNGRGWRLLHDFVVGPNAGLRDAIVLLEGVEAGKPFEVSVPLIEARDCMFQPFMTIVRNGHAVEVVNMDPVMHDIQGYETSLEAGARVLFNTPLVMNHQHNRGDLHAIHNHAPGKSLVGPIYLNKGRRTFYMQCGFHAYMESWAMAVNNPYYALTDENGKFSLEQVPPGTYQLIVWHPQTGPGMTKMVTVKADGKVTEQLSLPAPKGDRSAYKVVDNPRFGPESLGRTIEIDPFVEHQH
;
A
#
# COMPACT_ATOMS: atom_id res chain seq x y z
N MET A 1 -63.23 -14.33 60.88
CA MET A 1 -63.41 -13.53 59.68
C MET A 1 -62.03 -13.21 59.15
N ASN A 2 -61.51 -14.03 58.20
CA ASN A 2 -60.17 -13.87 57.60
C ASN A 2 -60.33 -13.29 56.23
N ALA A 3 -59.79 -12.08 55.98
CA ALA A 3 -59.73 -11.48 54.69
C ALA A 3 -58.39 -11.87 54.07
N GLY A 4 -58.46 -12.70 52.98
CA GLY A 4 -57.30 -13.06 52.23
C GLY A 4 -56.94 -11.98 51.20
N SER A 5 -55.70 -11.47 51.26
CA SER A 5 -55.14 -10.54 50.28
C SER A 5 -54.60 -11.32 49.11
N ILE A 6 -55.15 -11.09 47.92
CA ILE A 6 -54.68 -11.66 46.65
C ILE A 6 -53.70 -10.63 46.04
N THR A 7 -52.44 -11.02 46.00
CA THR A 7 -51.36 -10.20 45.37
C THR A 7 -51.21 -10.64 43.90
N TYR A 8 -51.57 -9.76 42.96
CA TYR A 8 -51.33 -9.96 41.53
C TYR A 8 -49.87 -9.59 41.18
N PHE A 9 -49.11 -10.59 40.78
CA PHE A 9 -47.80 -10.38 40.16
C PHE A 9 -47.97 -10.05 38.67
N LEU A 10 -47.70 -8.78 38.32
CA LEU A 10 -47.64 -8.31 36.94
C LEU A 10 -46.30 -8.75 36.36
N ARG A 11 -46.29 -9.75 35.48
CA ARG A 11 -45.10 -10.14 34.71
C ARG A 11 -44.89 -9.13 33.56
N LEU A 12 -43.91 -8.25 33.70
CA LEU A 12 -43.46 -7.37 32.61
C LEU A 12 -42.56 -8.15 31.68
N SER A 13 -43.08 -8.53 30.53
CA SER A 13 -42.29 -9.15 29.46
C SER A 13 -41.55 -8.07 28.67
N ILE A 14 -40.26 -7.95 28.88
CA ILE A 14 -39.38 -7.07 28.09
C ILE A 14 -39.11 -7.78 26.78
N VAL A 15 -39.71 -7.30 25.70
CA VAL A 15 -39.38 -7.71 24.32
C VAL A 15 -38.13 -6.93 23.93
N VAL A 16 -36.97 -7.59 23.93
CA VAL A 16 -35.73 -7.03 23.37
C VAL A 16 -35.81 -7.16 21.85
N ALA A 17 -36.12 -6.07 21.19
CA ALA A 17 -35.99 -5.99 19.73
C ALA A 17 -34.50 -5.96 19.36
N VAL A 18 -33.97 -7.10 18.93
CA VAL A 18 -32.63 -7.19 18.31
C VAL A 18 -32.76 -6.62 16.91
N SER A 19 -32.35 -5.37 16.74
CA SER A 19 -32.15 -4.77 15.43
C SER A 19 -30.91 -5.43 14.77
N LEU A 20 -31.17 -6.37 13.89
CA LEU A 20 -30.17 -6.91 12.97
C LEU A 20 -29.77 -5.76 12.01
N SER A 21 -28.69 -5.08 12.31
CA SER A 21 -28.04 -4.18 11.36
C SER A 21 -27.49 -5.06 10.22
N ASN A 22 -28.23 -5.16 9.14
CA ASN A 22 -27.72 -5.69 7.88
C ASN A 22 -26.61 -4.74 7.42
N SER A 23 -25.38 -5.10 7.68
CA SER A 23 -24.25 -4.57 6.93
C SER A 23 -24.44 -5.06 5.50
N ALA A 24 -24.98 -4.23 4.62
CA ALA A 24 -24.99 -4.51 3.20
C ALA A 24 -23.53 -4.71 2.77
N ALA A 25 -23.16 -5.96 2.52
CA ALA A 25 -21.94 -6.26 1.80
C ALA A 25 -22.13 -5.60 0.42
N PHE A 26 -21.31 -4.61 0.09
CA PHE A 26 -21.29 -4.03 -1.25
C PHE A 26 -20.95 -5.17 -2.22
N SER A 27 -21.96 -5.64 -2.93
CA SER A 27 -21.78 -6.59 -4.03
C SER A 27 -21.57 -5.77 -5.28
N TYR A 28 -20.46 -5.99 -5.96
CA TYR A 28 -20.19 -5.42 -7.27
C TYR A 28 -20.69 -6.41 -8.33
N ASP A 29 -21.58 -5.92 -9.21
CA ASP A 29 -22.18 -6.75 -10.26
C ASP A 29 -21.40 -6.62 -11.57
N VAL A 30 -21.06 -7.75 -12.18
CA VAL A 30 -20.40 -7.77 -13.48
C VAL A 30 -21.44 -7.72 -14.60
N ILE A 31 -21.34 -6.66 -15.41
CA ILE A 31 -22.21 -6.46 -16.58
C ILE A 31 -21.35 -6.15 -17.80
N ASP A 32 -21.91 -6.32 -18.99
CA ASP A 32 -21.34 -5.76 -20.21
C ASP A 32 -21.62 -4.26 -20.24
N VAL A 33 -20.54 -3.45 -20.36
CA VAL A 33 -20.66 -2.00 -20.34
C VAL A 33 -20.82 -1.48 -21.76
N GLU A 34 -22.07 -1.38 -22.19
CA GLU A 34 -22.39 -0.69 -23.43
C GLU A 34 -22.23 0.81 -23.24
N HIS A 35 -21.65 1.50 -24.23
CA HIS A 35 -21.45 2.95 -24.20
C HIS A 35 -20.65 3.48 -22.99
N GLY A 36 -19.67 2.70 -22.51
CA GLY A 36 -18.78 3.11 -21.44
C GLY A 36 -17.94 4.33 -21.81
N GLY A 37 -17.82 5.27 -20.88
CA GLY A 37 -16.96 6.44 -21.06
C GLY A 37 -15.55 6.22 -20.54
N VAL A 38 -14.72 7.26 -20.63
CA VAL A 38 -13.33 7.30 -20.16
C VAL A 38 -13.17 8.44 -19.15
N VAL A 39 -12.48 8.16 -18.04
CA VAL A 39 -12.00 9.18 -17.11
C VAL A 39 -10.47 9.12 -17.13
N GLU A 40 -9.85 10.18 -17.60
CA GLU A 40 -8.40 10.27 -17.69
C GLU A 40 -7.89 11.58 -17.10
N GLY A 41 -6.58 11.66 -16.91
CA GLY A 41 -6.01 12.92 -16.45
C GLY A 41 -4.58 12.81 -15.99
N THR A 42 -4.18 13.79 -15.19
CA THR A 42 -2.85 13.87 -14.61
C THR A 42 -2.95 14.23 -13.14
N VAL A 43 -2.18 13.55 -12.32
CA VAL A 43 -1.97 13.88 -10.91
C VAL A 43 -0.60 14.51 -10.75
N THR A 44 -0.52 15.66 -10.11
CA THR A 44 0.74 16.38 -9.86
C THR A 44 0.99 16.53 -8.36
N LEU A 45 2.26 16.66 -7.98
CA LEU A 45 2.65 17.04 -6.64
C LEU A 45 2.69 18.57 -6.54
N GLU A 46 1.94 19.15 -5.62
CA GLU A 46 1.96 20.58 -5.34
C GLU A 46 2.96 20.90 -4.23
N GLY A 47 3.99 21.68 -4.55
CA GLY A 47 5.04 22.08 -3.63
C GLY A 47 6.39 21.45 -3.94
N ALA A 48 7.34 21.61 -3.02
CA ALA A 48 8.67 21.03 -3.16
C ALA A 48 8.64 19.51 -2.89
N VAL A 49 9.39 18.76 -3.70
CA VAL A 49 9.60 17.33 -3.44
C VAL A 49 10.33 17.18 -2.11
N PRO A 50 9.77 16.43 -1.15
CA PRO A 50 10.44 16.24 0.14
C PRO A 50 11.75 15.45 0.01
N GLU A 51 12.69 15.75 0.88
CA GLU A 51 13.92 14.98 0.99
C GLU A 51 13.64 13.50 1.30
N PRO A 52 14.42 12.58 0.74
CA PRO A 52 14.22 11.16 0.96
C PRO A 52 14.53 10.76 2.41
N LYS A 53 13.83 9.77 2.93
CA LYS A 53 14.19 9.14 4.21
C LYS A 53 15.48 8.35 4.06
N GLY A 54 16.38 8.44 5.03
CA GLY A 54 17.64 7.72 5.01
C GLY A 54 17.77 6.69 6.12
N PHE A 55 18.33 5.55 5.77
CA PHE A 55 18.61 4.45 6.68
C PHE A 55 20.07 4.04 6.55
N ASN A 56 20.77 3.97 7.69
CA ASN A 56 22.14 3.47 7.72
C ASN A 56 22.11 1.94 7.67
N LEU A 57 22.48 1.36 6.54
CA LEU A 57 22.33 -0.07 6.28
C LEU A 57 23.19 -0.96 7.19
N ILE A 58 24.29 -0.46 7.72
CA ILE A 58 25.15 -1.23 8.64
C ILE A 58 24.46 -1.51 9.99
N THR A 59 23.43 -0.75 10.34
CA THR A 59 22.70 -0.91 11.59
C THR A 59 21.59 -1.97 11.50
N PHE A 60 21.37 -2.54 10.32
CA PHE A 60 20.36 -3.57 10.04
C PHE A 60 21.01 -4.94 9.83
N PRO A 61 20.26 -6.03 9.95
CA PRO A 61 20.73 -7.37 9.61
C PRO A 61 21.24 -7.48 8.16
N ASP A 62 22.07 -8.49 7.93
CA ASP A 62 22.61 -8.85 6.60
C ASP A 62 23.24 -7.70 5.79
N PRO A 63 24.07 -6.82 6.39
CA PRO A 63 24.57 -5.63 5.70
C PRO A 63 25.48 -5.97 4.51
N GLN A 64 26.08 -7.15 4.47
CA GLN A 64 26.89 -7.62 3.35
C GLN A 64 26.05 -7.85 2.09
N TYR A 65 24.82 -8.33 2.23
CA TYR A 65 23.91 -8.51 1.12
C TYR A 65 23.07 -7.25 0.88
N CYS A 66 22.36 -6.78 1.89
CA CYS A 66 21.47 -5.63 1.77
C CYS A 66 22.21 -4.30 1.60
N GLY A 67 23.47 -4.20 1.99
CA GLY A 67 24.28 -2.99 1.80
C GLY A 67 24.47 -2.58 0.34
N ARG A 68 24.22 -3.49 -0.60
CA ARG A 68 24.31 -3.23 -2.04
C ARG A 68 23.33 -2.16 -2.55
N ILE A 69 22.23 -1.95 -1.84
CA ILE A 69 21.25 -0.90 -2.18
C ILE A 69 21.61 0.47 -1.56
N SER A 70 22.85 0.62 -1.11
CA SER A 70 23.29 1.90 -0.55
C SER A 70 23.56 2.94 -1.62
N ASN A 71 23.59 4.19 -1.19
CA ASN A 71 23.99 5.34 -2.03
C ASN A 71 25.52 5.46 -2.22
N GLY A 72 26.27 4.36 -2.04
CA GLY A 72 27.75 4.36 -2.06
C GLY A 72 28.39 4.84 -0.75
N ARG A 73 27.60 5.29 0.24
CA ARG A 73 28.05 5.73 1.56
C ARG A 73 27.43 4.92 2.71
N GLY A 74 26.87 3.74 2.42
CA GLY A 74 26.23 2.88 3.39
C GLY A 74 24.80 3.27 3.75
N TRP A 75 24.20 4.23 3.05
CA TRP A 75 22.84 4.70 3.31
C TRP A 75 21.86 4.27 2.24
N ARG A 76 20.70 3.75 2.64
CA ARG A 76 19.54 3.61 1.78
C ARG A 76 18.71 4.89 1.85
N LEU A 77 18.46 5.50 0.71
CA LEU A 77 17.56 6.65 0.58
C LEU A 77 16.23 6.17 0.00
N LEU A 78 15.13 6.36 0.73
CA LEU A 78 13.79 6.06 0.24
C LEU A 78 13.22 7.29 -0.46
N HIS A 79 13.16 7.22 -1.78
CA HIS A 79 12.53 8.23 -2.61
C HIS A 79 11.03 7.93 -2.71
N ASP A 80 10.29 8.25 -1.65
CA ASP A 80 8.84 7.99 -1.57
C ASP A 80 8.02 8.80 -2.59
N PHE A 81 8.63 9.82 -3.20
CA PHE A 81 8.04 10.61 -4.25
C PHE A 81 8.86 10.47 -5.52
N VAL A 82 8.27 9.88 -6.53
CA VAL A 82 8.81 9.88 -7.88
C VAL A 82 8.04 10.92 -8.68
N VAL A 83 8.70 12.03 -8.97
CA VAL A 83 8.09 13.18 -9.63
C VAL A 83 8.74 13.38 -10.98
N GLY A 84 7.96 13.21 -12.01
CA GLY A 84 8.37 13.37 -13.39
C GLY A 84 8.25 14.80 -13.91
N PRO A 85 8.33 14.99 -15.23
CA PRO A 85 8.13 16.28 -15.87
C PRO A 85 6.80 16.93 -15.47
N ASN A 86 6.77 18.27 -15.40
CA ASN A 86 5.59 19.04 -15.03
C ASN A 86 4.97 18.66 -13.67
N ALA A 87 5.81 18.24 -12.73
CA ALA A 87 5.43 17.79 -11.40
C ALA A 87 4.49 16.56 -11.39
N GLY A 88 4.44 15.76 -12.46
CA GLY A 88 3.65 14.53 -12.52
C GLY A 88 4.05 13.57 -11.40
N LEU A 89 3.08 13.16 -10.58
CA LEU A 89 3.31 12.29 -9.43
C LEU A 89 3.02 10.84 -9.81
N ARG A 90 4.06 10.00 -9.78
CA ARG A 90 3.96 8.55 -10.00
C ARG A 90 3.40 7.85 -8.77
N ASP A 91 2.82 6.67 -8.99
CA ASP A 91 2.30 5.76 -7.95
C ASP A 91 1.17 6.36 -7.09
N ALA A 92 0.53 7.44 -7.54
CA ALA A 92 -0.73 7.85 -6.96
C ALA A 92 -1.86 6.92 -7.44
N ILE A 93 -2.72 6.50 -6.52
CA ILE A 93 -3.92 5.74 -6.86
C ILE A 93 -5.03 6.70 -7.24
N VAL A 94 -5.66 6.43 -8.37
CA VAL A 94 -6.89 7.08 -8.81
C VAL A 94 -7.96 6.02 -8.92
N LEU A 95 -9.10 6.22 -8.24
CA LEU A 95 -10.20 5.26 -8.28
C LEU A 95 -11.56 5.95 -8.29
N LEU A 96 -12.55 5.28 -8.89
CA LEU A 96 -13.96 5.67 -8.78
C LEU A 96 -14.64 4.92 -7.65
N GLU A 97 -15.36 5.64 -6.82
CA GLU A 97 -16.21 5.07 -5.79
C GLU A 97 -17.67 5.22 -6.14
N GLY A 98 -18.50 4.26 -5.68
CA GLY A 98 -19.92 4.25 -5.97
C GLY A 98 -20.28 3.59 -7.30
N VAL A 99 -19.32 2.90 -7.97
CA VAL A 99 -19.63 2.06 -9.13
C VAL A 99 -20.08 0.71 -8.61
N GLU A 100 -21.38 0.42 -8.74
CA GLU A 100 -22.00 -0.81 -8.23
C GLU A 100 -22.03 -1.93 -9.26
N ALA A 101 -21.96 -1.59 -10.55
CA ALA A 101 -21.95 -2.54 -11.63
C ALA A 101 -21.06 -2.08 -12.80
N GLY A 102 -20.47 -3.02 -13.54
CA GLY A 102 -19.62 -2.69 -14.68
C GLY A 102 -18.72 -3.83 -15.13
N LYS A 103 -17.58 -3.49 -15.75
CA LYS A 103 -16.63 -4.49 -16.28
C LYS A 103 -16.10 -5.43 -15.19
N PRO A 104 -15.70 -6.67 -15.54
CA PRO A 104 -15.11 -7.58 -14.58
C PRO A 104 -13.77 -7.04 -14.01
N PHE A 105 -13.42 -7.49 -12.81
CA PHE A 105 -12.06 -7.34 -12.32
C PHE A 105 -11.10 -8.17 -13.19
N GLU A 106 -9.91 -7.66 -13.38
CA GLU A 106 -8.83 -8.49 -13.92
C GLU A 106 -8.52 -9.61 -12.91
N VAL A 107 -8.39 -10.83 -13.44
CA VAL A 107 -8.14 -12.02 -12.63
C VAL A 107 -6.62 -12.14 -12.43
N SER A 108 -6.10 -11.35 -11.51
CA SER A 108 -4.71 -11.49 -11.09
C SER A 108 -4.61 -11.37 -9.57
N VAL A 109 -3.77 -12.21 -8.98
CA VAL A 109 -3.36 -12.04 -7.58
C VAL A 109 -2.16 -11.10 -7.61
N PRO A 110 -2.25 -9.92 -6.95
CA PRO A 110 -1.12 -9.03 -6.87
C PRO A 110 0.08 -9.71 -6.21
N LEU A 111 1.25 -9.59 -6.81
CA LEU A 111 2.51 -10.17 -6.31
C LEU A 111 3.37 -9.07 -5.71
N ILE A 112 3.86 -9.32 -4.50
CA ILE A 112 4.85 -8.50 -3.83
C ILE A 112 6.12 -9.32 -3.70
N GLU A 113 7.22 -8.81 -4.24
CA GLU A 113 8.54 -9.45 -4.16
C GLU A 113 9.41 -8.74 -3.11
N ALA A 114 10.00 -9.51 -2.19
CA ALA A 114 11.15 -9.07 -1.43
C ALA A 114 12.39 -9.38 -2.26
N ARG A 115 12.90 -8.39 -2.98
CA ARG A 115 14.01 -8.50 -3.92
C ARG A 115 15.03 -7.40 -3.65
N ASP A 116 16.31 -7.76 -3.57
CA ASP A 116 17.40 -6.85 -3.25
C ASP A 116 17.12 -6.00 -2.01
N CYS A 117 16.58 -6.65 -0.97
CA CYS A 117 16.19 -6.02 0.29
C CYS A 117 15.23 -4.82 0.09
N MET A 118 14.30 -4.97 -0.83
CA MET A 118 13.22 -4.04 -1.10
C MET A 118 11.92 -4.79 -1.33
N PHE A 119 10.79 -4.22 -0.92
CA PHE A 119 9.49 -4.69 -1.40
C PHE A 119 9.12 -4.00 -2.70
N GLN A 120 8.74 -4.80 -3.70
CA GLN A 120 8.33 -4.37 -5.02
C GLN A 120 6.99 -5.00 -5.40
N PRO A 121 6.05 -4.23 -5.96
CA PRO A 121 6.11 -2.79 -6.23
C PRO A 121 5.96 -1.95 -4.95
N PHE A 122 6.27 -0.65 -5.05
CA PHE A 122 6.05 0.31 -3.96
C PHE A 122 4.57 0.45 -3.61
N MET A 123 3.69 0.42 -4.63
CA MET A 123 2.25 0.55 -4.50
C MET A 123 1.52 -0.63 -5.13
N THR A 124 0.61 -1.23 -4.39
CA THR A 124 -0.19 -2.39 -4.83
C THR A 124 -1.68 -2.10 -4.69
N ILE A 125 -2.48 -2.55 -5.65
CA ILE A 125 -3.94 -2.52 -5.55
C ILE A 125 -4.44 -3.94 -5.36
N VAL A 126 -5.31 -4.15 -4.38
CA VAL A 126 -5.86 -5.46 -4.01
C VAL A 126 -7.38 -5.38 -4.02
N ARG A 127 -8.06 -6.34 -4.62
CA ARG A 127 -9.49 -6.47 -4.43
C ARG A 127 -9.78 -6.85 -2.98
N ASN A 128 -10.64 -6.10 -2.31
CA ASN A 128 -11.00 -6.34 -0.91
C ASN A 128 -11.54 -7.78 -0.71
N GLY A 129 -11.02 -8.49 0.29
CA GLY A 129 -11.33 -9.89 0.56
C GLY A 129 -10.61 -10.91 -0.35
N HIS A 130 -9.79 -10.44 -1.30
CA HIS A 130 -8.99 -11.31 -2.17
C HIS A 130 -7.55 -11.42 -1.69
N ALA A 131 -6.84 -12.39 -2.25
CA ALA A 131 -5.48 -12.70 -1.86
C ALA A 131 -4.47 -11.68 -2.40
N VAL A 132 -3.39 -11.50 -1.65
CA VAL A 132 -2.11 -10.97 -2.11
C VAL A 132 -1.07 -12.08 -2.01
N GLU A 133 -0.20 -12.17 -2.98
CA GLU A 133 0.93 -13.10 -2.98
C GLU A 133 2.20 -12.35 -2.60
N VAL A 134 3.04 -12.96 -1.74
CA VAL A 134 4.33 -12.40 -1.33
C VAL A 134 5.41 -13.46 -1.50
N VAL A 135 6.52 -13.10 -2.09
CA VAL A 135 7.64 -14.03 -2.31
C VAL A 135 8.97 -13.40 -1.92
N ASN A 136 9.83 -14.17 -1.23
CA ASN A 136 11.20 -13.76 -0.96
C ASN A 136 12.12 -14.24 -2.10
N MET A 137 12.72 -13.29 -2.78
CA MET A 137 13.67 -13.53 -3.86
C MET A 137 15.13 -13.53 -3.38
N ASP A 138 15.37 -13.12 -2.12
CA ASP A 138 16.70 -12.88 -1.57
C ASP A 138 17.25 -14.08 -0.79
N PRO A 139 18.59 -14.27 -0.75
CA PRO A 139 19.23 -15.32 0.02
C PRO A 139 19.33 -15.02 1.52
N VAL A 140 18.63 -13.98 1.97
CA VAL A 140 18.53 -13.55 3.37
C VAL A 140 17.09 -13.62 3.84
N MET A 141 16.91 -13.69 5.14
CA MET A 141 15.59 -13.77 5.75
C MET A 141 14.94 -12.40 5.82
N HIS A 142 13.67 -12.34 5.43
CA HIS A 142 12.79 -11.20 5.63
C HIS A 142 11.57 -11.63 6.45
N ASP A 143 10.73 -10.72 6.81
CA ASP A 143 9.34 -10.93 7.17
C ASP A 143 8.48 -9.88 6.46
N ILE A 144 7.19 -10.09 6.42
CA ILE A 144 6.26 -9.08 5.99
C ILE A 144 5.21 -8.84 7.07
N GLN A 145 5.18 -7.63 7.56
CA GLN A 145 4.21 -7.15 8.54
C GLN A 145 3.24 -6.22 7.84
N GLY A 146 1.98 -6.62 7.74
CA GLY A 146 0.92 -5.80 7.16
C GLY A 146 0.16 -5.06 8.24
N TYR A 147 -0.07 -3.77 8.02
CA TYR A 147 -0.79 -2.89 8.93
C TYR A 147 -1.92 -2.17 8.20
N GLU A 148 -3.15 -2.42 8.62
CA GLU A 148 -4.28 -1.57 8.24
C GLU A 148 -4.16 -0.23 8.96
N THR A 149 -4.17 0.87 8.22
CA THR A 149 -3.92 2.20 8.76
C THR A 149 -5.17 3.08 8.75
N SER A 150 -5.31 3.92 9.76
CA SER A 150 -6.36 4.93 9.86
C SER A 150 -5.87 6.10 10.71
N LEU A 151 -6.17 7.32 10.28
CA LEU A 151 -5.85 8.51 11.05
C LEU A 151 -6.58 8.53 12.42
N GLU A 152 -7.80 7.97 12.47
CA GLU A 152 -8.64 8.01 13.67
C GLU A 152 -8.33 6.87 14.65
N ALA A 153 -8.05 5.68 14.14
CA ALA A 153 -7.93 4.47 14.95
C ALA A 153 -6.51 3.88 14.98
N GLY A 154 -5.53 4.58 14.37
CA GLY A 154 -4.15 4.12 14.31
C GLY A 154 -3.95 2.88 13.43
N ALA A 155 -2.85 2.17 13.64
CA ALA A 155 -2.50 0.97 12.91
C ALA A 155 -3.05 -0.29 13.61
N ARG A 156 -3.53 -1.24 12.82
CA ARG A 156 -3.89 -2.60 13.26
C ARG A 156 -3.12 -3.61 12.44
N VAL A 157 -2.47 -4.55 13.10
CA VAL A 157 -1.78 -5.65 12.45
C VAL A 157 -2.79 -6.52 11.70
N LEU A 158 -2.59 -6.69 10.41
CA LEU A 158 -3.35 -7.62 9.56
C LEU A 158 -2.69 -8.99 9.56
N PHE A 159 -1.37 -9.01 9.40
CA PHE A 159 -0.55 -10.22 9.41
C PHE A 159 0.91 -9.87 9.77
N ASN A 160 1.61 -10.89 10.24
CA ASN A 160 3.06 -10.86 10.42
C ASN A 160 3.57 -12.26 10.08
N THR A 161 4.29 -12.37 8.97
CA THR A 161 4.67 -13.67 8.42
C THR A 161 6.14 -13.68 8.02
N PRO A 162 6.92 -14.65 8.49
CA PRO A 162 8.30 -14.80 8.07
C PRO A 162 8.39 -15.20 6.59
N LEU A 163 9.29 -14.55 5.87
CA LEU A 163 9.68 -14.86 4.50
C LEU A 163 11.04 -15.58 4.55
N VAL A 164 10.99 -16.90 4.50
CA VAL A 164 12.19 -17.71 4.57
C VAL A 164 13.13 -17.37 3.42
N MET A 165 14.44 -17.35 3.71
CA MET A 165 15.47 -17.07 2.70
C MET A 165 15.30 -17.98 1.47
N ASN A 166 15.57 -17.43 0.31
CA ASN A 166 15.54 -18.16 -0.95
C ASN A 166 16.83 -18.99 -1.11
N HIS A 167 16.74 -20.28 -0.86
CA HIS A 167 17.89 -21.21 -0.98
C HIS A 167 18.36 -21.41 -2.42
N GLN A 168 17.55 -21.07 -3.41
CA GLN A 168 17.93 -21.15 -4.83
C GLN A 168 18.80 -19.97 -5.27
N HIS A 169 18.80 -18.90 -4.49
CA HIS A 169 19.67 -17.75 -4.72
C HIS A 169 21.07 -18.03 -4.19
N ASN A 170 22.08 -17.84 -5.01
CA ASN A 170 23.47 -18.02 -4.59
C ASN A 170 23.94 -16.84 -3.72
N ARG A 171 24.23 -17.10 -2.45
CA ARG A 171 24.76 -16.08 -1.52
C ARG A 171 26.09 -15.49 -1.94
N GLY A 172 26.90 -16.25 -2.68
CA GLY A 172 28.19 -15.82 -3.19
C GLY A 172 28.11 -14.90 -4.42
N ASP A 173 26.92 -14.78 -5.01
CA ASP A 173 26.73 -13.89 -6.15
C ASP A 173 26.44 -12.47 -5.65
N LEU A 174 27.52 -11.71 -5.48
CA LEU A 174 27.49 -10.31 -5.06
C LEU A 174 27.46 -9.35 -6.24
N HIS A 175 27.31 -9.85 -7.48
CA HIS A 175 27.28 -9.00 -8.64
C HIS A 175 25.96 -8.23 -8.77
N ALA A 176 26.05 -7.05 -9.37
CA ALA A 176 24.91 -6.17 -9.61
C ALA A 176 23.82 -6.79 -10.48
N ILE A 177 24.20 -7.72 -11.36
CA ILE A 177 23.29 -8.45 -12.23
C ILE A 177 23.34 -9.93 -11.81
N HIS A 178 22.28 -10.39 -11.20
CA HIS A 178 22.10 -11.79 -10.86
C HIS A 178 20.65 -12.20 -11.07
N ASN A 179 20.46 -13.49 -11.35
CA ASN A 179 19.13 -14.03 -11.55
C ASN A 179 18.50 -14.41 -10.21
N HIS A 180 17.37 -13.82 -9.90
CA HIS A 180 16.54 -14.26 -8.81
C HIS A 180 15.64 -15.41 -9.26
N ALA A 181 15.85 -16.60 -8.67
CA ALA A 181 14.86 -17.66 -8.77
C ALA A 181 13.76 -17.42 -7.73
N PRO A 182 12.47 -17.61 -8.05
CA PRO A 182 11.40 -17.43 -7.09
C PRO A 182 11.56 -18.32 -5.86
N GLY A 183 11.43 -17.74 -4.67
CA GLY A 183 11.29 -18.46 -3.44
C GLY A 183 9.90 -19.08 -3.28
N LYS A 184 9.62 -19.60 -2.08
CA LYS A 184 8.28 -20.10 -1.75
C LYS A 184 7.32 -18.92 -1.57
N SER A 185 6.27 -18.86 -2.38
CA SER A 185 5.22 -17.87 -2.25
C SER A 185 4.36 -18.10 -1.01
N LEU A 186 3.96 -17.01 -0.37
CA LEU A 186 2.90 -16.96 0.62
C LEU A 186 1.69 -16.28 0.00
N VAL A 187 0.52 -16.88 0.16
CA VAL A 187 -0.72 -16.34 -0.38
C VAL A 187 -1.72 -16.21 0.77
N GLY A 188 -2.29 -15.04 0.93
CA GLY A 188 -3.26 -14.81 1.98
C GLY A 188 -4.28 -13.73 1.62
N PRO A 189 -5.55 -13.89 2.02
CA PRO A 189 -6.59 -12.89 1.77
C PRO A 189 -6.41 -11.66 2.67
N ILE A 190 -6.73 -10.49 2.13
CA ILE A 190 -6.74 -9.22 2.84
C ILE A 190 -8.16 -8.84 3.21
N TYR A 191 -8.44 -8.78 4.50
CA TYR A 191 -9.72 -8.34 5.04
C TYR A 191 -9.54 -7.04 5.84
N LEU A 192 -10.03 -5.95 5.28
CA LEU A 192 -9.98 -4.65 5.95
C LEU A 192 -11.21 -4.42 6.83
N ASN A 193 -11.03 -3.70 7.93
CA ASN A 193 -12.09 -3.38 8.87
C ASN A 193 -12.62 -1.96 8.72
N LYS A 194 -13.93 -1.81 8.97
CA LYS A 194 -14.58 -0.50 9.16
C LYS A 194 -14.27 0.52 8.06
N GLY A 195 -14.26 0.08 6.80
CA GLY A 195 -14.04 0.96 5.65
C GLY A 195 -12.62 1.50 5.48
N ARG A 196 -11.67 1.01 6.27
CA ARG A 196 -10.26 1.30 6.04
C ARG A 196 -9.82 0.64 4.76
N ARG A 197 -9.20 1.39 3.86
CA ARG A 197 -8.84 0.91 2.53
C ARG A 197 -7.36 0.75 2.32
N THR A 198 -6.57 1.47 3.10
CA THR A 198 -5.12 1.51 2.95
C THR A 198 -4.47 0.61 3.98
N PHE A 199 -3.44 -0.08 3.54
CA PHE A 199 -2.57 -0.82 4.43
C PHE A 199 -1.11 -0.62 4.03
N TYR A 200 -0.27 -0.69 5.03
CA TYR A 200 1.17 -0.49 4.93
C TYR A 200 1.87 -1.81 5.22
N MET A 201 2.90 -2.11 4.49
CA MET A 201 3.71 -3.31 4.67
C MET A 201 5.16 -2.91 4.93
N GLN A 202 5.77 -3.58 5.89
CA GLN A 202 7.15 -3.35 6.28
C GLN A 202 7.82 -4.67 6.66
N CYS A 203 9.13 -4.76 6.44
CA CYS A 203 9.94 -5.82 7.02
C CYS A 203 10.36 -5.44 8.44
N GLY A 204 10.11 -6.31 9.43
CA GLY A 204 10.50 -6.07 10.81
C GLY A 204 12.02 -6.15 11.02
N PHE A 205 12.76 -6.86 10.16
CA PHE A 205 14.22 -6.90 10.18
C PHE A 205 14.85 -5.69 9.49
N HIS A 206 14.21 -5.17 8.43
CA HIS A 206 14.74 -4.13 7.57
C HIS A 206 13.70 -3.01 7.40
N ALA A 207 13.68 -2.06 8.33
CA ALA A 207 12.68 -1.01 8.40
C ALA A 207 12.59 -0.11 7.16
N TYR A 208 13.59 -0.15 6.29
CA TYR A 208 13.60 0.54 5.00
C TYR A 208 12.89 -0.24 3.88
N MET A 209 12.51 -1.50 4.09
CA MET A 209 11.68 -2.26 3.16
C MET A 209 10.22 -1.93 3.43
N GLU A 210 9.71 -1.00 2.67
CA GLU A 210 8.35 -0.48 2.78
C GLU A 210 7.59 -0.70 1.48
N SER A 211 6.30 -1.01 1.58
CA SER A 211 5.35 -1.04 0.47
C SER A 211 3.97 -0.64 0.98
N TRP A 212 3.16 -0.09 0.10
CA TRP A 212 1.81 0.35 0.41
C TRP A 212 0.80 -0.35 -0.45
N ALA A 213 -0.42 -0.44 0.03
CA ALA A 213 -1.49 -0.97 -0.79
C ALA A 213 -2.83 -0.31 -0.47
N MET A 214 -3.72 -0.38 -1.45
CA MET A 214 -5.11 0.02 -1.30
C MET A 214 -6.03 -1.12 -1.72
N ALA A 215 -7.05 -1.39 -0.90
CA ALA A 215 -8.09 -2.34 -1.24
C ALA A 215 -9.25 -1.63 -1.94
N VAL A 216 -9.71 -2.22 -3.05
CA VAL A 216 -10.76 -1.67 -3.90
C VAL A 216 -11.96 -2.61 -3.99
N ASN A 217 -13.15 -2.04 -4.19
CA ASN A 217 -14.41 -2.79 -4.29
C ASN A 217 -14.96 -2.89 -5.72
N ASN A 218 -14.34 -2.17 -6.67
CA ASN A 218 -14.70 -2.21 -8.09
C ASN A 218 -13.43 -2.10 -8.96
N PRO A 219 -13.45 -2.42 -10.26
CA PRO A 219 -12.28 -2.44 -11.13
C PRO A 219 -11.92 -1.09 -11.78
N TYR A 220 -12.52 0.01 -11.35
CA TYR A 220 -12.27 1.33 -11.91
C TYR A 220 -11.22 2.08 -11.10
N TYR A 221 -9.98 1.65 -11.26
CA TYR A 221 -8.79 2.23 -10.61
C TYR A 221 -7.60 2.23 -11.56
N ALA A 222 -6.64 3.08 -11.29
CA ALA A 222 -5.33 3.12 -11.94
C ALA A 222 -4.26 3.60 -10.96
N LEU A 223 -3.02 3.20 -11.22
CA LEU A 223 -1.83 3.86 -10.70
C LEU A 223 -1.34 4.87 -11.74
N THR A 224 -0.91 6.04 -11.30
CA THR A 224 -0.31 7.02 -12.18
C THR A 224 1.07 6.56 -12.66
N ASP A 225 1.37 6.85 -13.93
CA ASP A 225 2.68 6.59 -14.54
C ASP A 225 3.74 7.62 -14.08
N GLU A 226 4.94 7.54 -14.65
CA GLU A 226 6.05 8.46 -14.37
C GLU A 226 5.77 9.92 -14.72
N ASN A 227 4.74 10.20 -15.52
CA ASN A 227 4.29 11.54 -15.89
C ASN A 227 3.05 11.97 -15.08
N GLY A 228 2.64 11.15 -14.11
CA GLY A 228 1.43 11.36 -13.32
C GLY A 228 0.12 11.07 -14.07
N LYS A 229 0.16 10.42 -15.25
CA LYS A 229 -1.03 10.16 -16.06
C LYS A 229 -1.77 8.92 -15.60
N PHE A 230 -3.10 8.96 -15.74
CA PHE A 230 -4.00 7.83 -15.51
C PHE A 230 -5.10 7.77 -16.55
N SER A 231 -5.68 6.57 -16.75
CA SER A 231 -6.89 6.34 -17.54
C SER A 231 -7.75 5.25 -16.92
N LEU A 232 -9.05 5.52 -16.80
CA LEU A 232 -10.08 4.58 -16.38
C LEU A 232 -11.04 4.40 -17.55
N GLU A 233 -11.06 3.21 -18.12
CA GLU A 233 -11.80 2.91 -19.34
C GLU A 233 -13.04 2.07 -19.06
N GLN A 234 -14.00 2.11 -19.99
CA GLN A 234 -15.27 1.37 -19.89
C GLN A 234 -16.06 1.74 -18.62
N VAL A 235 -16.03 3.01 -18.22
CA VAL A 235 -16.78 3.49 -17.06
C VAL A 235 -18.26 3.63 -17.44
N PRO A 236 -19.19 2.99 -16.73
CA PRO A 236 -20.63 3.14 -16.99
C PRO A 236 -21.04 4.62 -16.90
N PRO A 237 -21.99 5.08 -17.69
CA PRO A 237 -22.56 6.42 -17.53
C PRO A 237 -23.12 6.61 -16.12
N GLY A 238 -22.72 7.71 -15.45
CA GLY A 238 -23.11 7.96 -14.05
C GLY A 238 -22.32 9.10 -13.43
N THR A 239 -22.62 9.36 -12.17
CA THR A 239 -21.87 10.35 -11.36
C THR A 239 -21.23 9.65 -10.20
N TYR A 240 -19.91 9.78 -10.08
CA TYR A 240 -19.07 9.02 -9.17
C TYR A 240 -18.14 9.93 -8.37
N GLN A 241 -17.65 9.40 -7.24
CA GLN A 241 -16.56 10.03 -6.52
C GLN A 241 -15.23 9.56 -7.11
N LEU A 242 -14.46 10.47 -7.67
CA LEU A 242 -13.07 10.26 -8.07
C LEU A 242 -12.19 10.53 -6.86
N ILE A 243 -11.55 9.48 -6.36
CA ILE A 243 -10.63 9.55 -5.23
C ILE A 243 -9.21 9.46 -5.75
N VAL A 244 -8.34 10.35 -5.26
CA VAL A 244 -6.91 10.37 -5.55
C VAL A 244 -6.14 10.34 -4.25
N TRP A 245 -5.19 9.42 -4.15
CA TRP A 245 -4.41 9.23 -2.94
C TRP A 245 -2.99 8.76 -3.24
N HIS A 246 -2.06 9.28 -2.47
CA HIS A 246 -0.68 8.78 -2.43
C HIS A 246 -0.27 8.64 -0.96
N PRO A 247 0.45 7.58 -0.55
CA PRO A 247 0.69 7.26 0.87
C PRO A 247 1.38 8.37 1.65
N GLN A 248 2.13 9.20 0.97
CA GLN A 248 2.95 10.23 1.59
C GLN A 248 2.34 11.65 1.52
N THR A 249 1.15 11.82 0.92
CA THR A 249 0.51 13.14 0.75
C THR A 249 -0.63 13.41 1.74
N GLY A 250 -0.88 12.52 2.71
CA GLY A 250 -1.95 12.66 3.69
C GLY A 250 -3.26 12.03 3.23
N PRO A 251 -4.43 12.63 3.54
CA PRO A 251 -5.73 11.99 3.34
C PRO A 251 -6.16 11.81 1.88
N GLY A 252 -5.44 12.40 0.94
CA GLY A 252 -5.82 12.41 -0.46
C GLY A 252 -6.88 13.48 -0.78
N MET A 253 -7.49 13.36 -1.95
CA MET A 253 -8.57 14.25 -2.39
C MET A 253 -9.73 13.46 -2.99
N THR A 254 -10.91 14.06 -2.97
CA THR A 254 -12.12 13.51 -3.57
C THR A 254 -12.80 14.57 -4.42
N LYS A 255 -13.26 14.20 -5.61
CA LYS A 255 -13.97 15.05 -6.55
C LYS A 255 -15.14 14.29 -7.19
N MET A 256 -16.28 14.95 -7.40
CA MET A 256 -17.37 14.34 -8.18
C MET A 256 -17.07 14.48 -9.66
N VAL A 257 -17.26 13.40 -10.41
CA VAL A 257 -17.16 13.36 -11.87
C VAL A 257 -18.41 12.73 -12.47
N THR A 258 -18.86 13.28 -13.60
CA THR A 258 -20.02 12.74 -14.34
C THR A 258 -19.55 12.20 -15.68
N VAL A 259 -19.74 10.91 -15.87
CA VAL A 259 -19.40 10.19 -17.11
C VAL A 259 -20.66 10.05 -17.95
N LYS A 260 -20.62 10.52 -19.19
CA LYS A 260 -21.70 10.34 -20.18
C LYS A 260 -21.42 9.10 -21.02
N ALA A 261 -22.46 8.56 -21.66
CA ALA A 261 -22.32 7.49 -22.65
C ALA A 261 -21.30 7.88 -23.73
N ASP A 262 -20.33 7.01 -23.99
CA ASP A 262 -19.20 7.22 -24.93
C ASP A 262 -18.42 8.52 -24.66
N GLY A 263 -18.61 9.11 -23.48
CA GLY A 263 -18.03 10.39 -23.11
C GLY A 263 -16.62 10.27 -22.57
N LYS A 264 -15.91 11.39 -22.59
CA LYS A 264 -14.56 11.53 -22.04
C LYS A 264 -14.55 12.64 -21.00
N VAL A 265 -14.02 12.31 -19.81
CA VAL A 265 -13.78 13.26 -18.72
C VAL A 265 -12.28 13.39 -18.56
N THR A 266 -11.76 14.61 -18.62
CA THR A 266 -10.31 14.87 -18.43
C THR A 266 -10.13 15.73 -17.19
N GLU A 267 -9.28 15.26 -16.25
CA GLU A 267 -9.05 15.89 -14.97
C GLU A 267 -7.59 16.27 -14.76
N GLN A 268 -7.37 17.45 -14.20
CA GLN A 268 -6.09 17.89 -13.68
C GLN A 268 -6.19 17.96 -12.17
N LEU A 269 -5.42 17.12 -11.49
CA LEU A 269 -5.55 16.91 -10.06
C LEU A 269 -4.19 17.18 -9.40
N SER A 270 -4.19 17.69 -8.17
CA SER A 270 -2.94 17.89 -7.44
C SER A 270 -3.05 17.40 -6.00
N LEU A 271 -1.98 16.80 -5.51
CA LEU A 271 -1.84 16.40 -4.12
C LEU A 271 -0.77 17.28 -3.46
N PRO A 272 -1.04 17.83 -2.26
CA PRO A 272 -0.07 18.69 -1.59
C PRO A 272 1.12 17.87 -1.08
N ALA A 273 2.32 18.35 -1.30
CA ALA A 273 3.49 17.84 -0.61
C ALA A 273 3.34 18.04 0.90
N PRO A 274 3.79 17.09 1.73
CA PRO A 274 3.73 17.22 3.17
C PRO A 274 4.54 18.43 3.63
N LYS A 275 3.99 19.19 4.58
CA LYS A 275 4.66 20.35 5.18
C LYS A 275 5.48 19.92 6.40
N GLY A 276 6.64 20.52 6.56
CA GLY A 276 7.52 20.31 7.71
C GLY A 276 8.65 19.31 7.44
N ASP A 277 9.57 19.23 8.38
CA ASP A 277 10.62 18.23 8.37
C ASP A 277 9.93 16.86 8.48
N ARG A 278 10.02 16.10 7.42
CA ARG A 278 9.77 14.66 7.54
C ARG A 278 10.88 14.17 8.47
N SER A 279 10.53 13.93 9.73
CA SER A 279 11.41 13.64 10.87
C SER A 279 12.37 12.47 10.61
N ALA A 280 13.15 12.57 9.62
CA ALA A 280 13.73 11.40 9.12
C ALA A 280 15.22 11.46 9.07
N TYR A 281 15.76 12.55 8.75
CA TYR A 281 17.13 12.57 8.37
C TYR A 281 18.02 13.25 9.41
N LYS A 282 17.83 12.95 10.68
CA LYS A 282 18.96 13.05 11.59
C LYS A 282 19.64 11.69 11.53
N VAL A 283 20.82 11.68 10.92
CA VAL A 283 21.82 10.66 11.18
C VAL A 283 21.98 10.60 12.69
N VAL A 284 21.16 9.80 13.34
CA VAL A 284 21.37 9.44 14.73
C VAL A 284 22.32 8.27 14.65
N ASP A 285 23.60 8.56 14.81
CA ASP A 285 24.57 7.50 15.13
C ASP A 285 23.98 6.76 16.32
N ASN A 286 23.54 5.53 16.09
CA ASN A 286 23.05 4.71 17.18
C ASN A 286 24.26 4.39 18.05
N PRO A 287 24.37 4.92 19.28
CA PRO A 287 25.55 4.72 20.13
C PRO A 287 25.80 3.24 20.46
N ARG A 288 24.83 2.35 20.23
CA ARG A 288 24.99 0.89 20.38
C ARG A 288 25.75 0.25 19.23
N PHE A 289 25.78 0.87 18.06
CA PHE A 289 26.34 0.31 16.82
C PHE A 289 27.21 1.33 16.09
N GLY A 290 27.91 2.19 16.81
CA GLY A 290 28.88 3.08 16.21
C GLY A 290 29.94 2.28 15.43
N PRO A 291 30.60 2.89 14.43
CA PRO A 291 31.62 2.24 13.60
C PRO A 291 32.72 1.59 14.45
N GLU A 292 32.99 2.12 15.61
CA GLU A 292 33.99 1.61 16.57
C GLU A 292 33.57 0.27 17.23
N SER A 293 32.26 0.01 17.37
CA SER A 293 31.74 -1.22 18.00
C SER A 293 31.85 -2.45 17.11
N LEU A 294 32.02 -2.27 15.80
CA LEU A 294 32.10 -3.36 14.82
C LEU A 294 33.54 -3.71 14.42
N GLY A 295 34.54 -2.91 14.82
CA GLY A 295 35.96 -3.20 14.63
C GLY A 295 36.40 -3.42 13.18
N ARG A 296 35.54 -3.14 12.18
CA ARG A 296 35.83 -3.31 10.77
C ARG A 296 35.14 -2.23 9.96
N THR A 297 35.90 -1.59 9.10
CA THR A 297 35.36 -0.83 7.96
C THR A 297 34.82 -1.88 6.98
N ILE A 298 33.51 -1.94 6.81
CA ILE A 298 32.91 -2.74 5.74
C ILE A 298 32.97 -1.86 4.50
N GLU A 299 33.85 -2.18 3.56
CA GLU A 299 33.77 -1.64 2.21
C GLU A 299 32.54 -2.24 1.56
N ILE A 300 31.53 -1.43 1.38
CA ILE A 300 30.33 -1.80 0.61
C ILE A 300 30.56 -1.23 -0.76
N ASP A 301 30.76 -2.10 -1.74
CA ASP A 301 30.84 -1.66 -3.13
C ASP A 301 29.56 -0.90 -3.50
N PRO A 302 29.71 0.31 -4.08
CA PRO A 302 28.56 1.11 -4.47
C PRO A 302 27.75 0.35 -5.51
N PHE A 303 26.47 0.33 -5.31
CA PHE A 303 25.56 -0.47 -6.07
C PHE A 303 25.02 0.23 -7.31
N VAL A 304 24.63 -0.59 -8.29
CA VAL A 304 23.91 -0.20 -9.50
C VAL A 304 22.64 0.55 -9.15
N GLU A 305 22.48 1.73 -9.70
CA GLU A 305 21.19 2.42 -9.72
C GLU A 305 20.15 1.49 -10.38
N HIS A 306 19.21 1.01 -9.61
CA HIS A 306 17.98 0.49 -10.19
C HIS A 306 17.29 1.68 -10.87
N GLN A 307 17.33 1.72 -12.19
CA GLN A 307 16.44 2.59 -12.94
C GLN A 307 15.02 2.04 -12.71
N HIS A 308 14.27 2.80 -11.95
CA HIS A 308 12.85 2.55 -11.70
C HIS A 308 12.02 2.91 -12.94
#